data_b096296ef528e1ab9cd01ae838406a42
#
_entry.id   b096296ef528e1ab9cd01ae838406a42
#
_cell.length_a   1.000
_cell.length_b   1.000
_cell.length_c   1.000
_cell.angle_alpha   90.00
_cell.angle_beta   90.00
_cell.angle_gamma   90.00
#
_symmetry.space_group_name_H-M   'P 1'
#
loop_
_entity.id
_entity.type
_entity.pdbx_description
1 polymer ?
#
loop_
_entity_poly.entity_id
_entity_poly.type
_entity_poly.pdbx_seq_one_letter_code
_entity_poly.pdbx_strand_id
1 'polypeptide(L)'
;MKLTTRALLGSIPALVLAVGCADLAADDEGENPFLQDMSNGGKEDTGYLNPDGSEVEVDLEGDVEASSWRIFDAPAELGQYALTYLRKRGEFYLESLAEDATSDRRVEWQVGGEWKTAEQARTLPAAELRHFRIRGINAVLLHGAGRNVHEGTLFTAKVPINPFNVMTDAGDKCADPDGHIGLSSSVYWYLWNPEHTDCTIPMQDLQVTVSRMFLTSATTYPEYDRLVADGKVTAVVLFGQIGDGPIDESEAGVRNMNRMSSNLTAAGFAEVTPAPVGRRYARTVAGVEVSIDLYSPSDFSGLGDMAHFSNFQRAIGEHEIVAYDGHSMLGASDFWARPTYPAFYQIYLYGGCLGYEYYVRPILAGKGGWENVDIVSSVVEVSADANEYAAPFFAKVVWALENGYNASWKDLLAVIRRSVGDSTFGASGVRDNCFSPTGSLCGATPPPPPPTGDTRTFENTNPASIPDDDAAGITSVIVVPEALTPGTVTVDLDVTHTYVGDLRITLSHDGVEAVLWDNAGGSDQDIRQSFPVEALARRPAAGDWTLKVVDGAARDTGTLNRWTIRLGL
;
A
#
# COMPACT_ATOMS: atom_id res chain seq x y z
N MET A 1 -22.21 -0.96 -63.22
CA MET A 1 -21.07 -1.44 -62.43
C MET A 1 -20.66 -0.28 -61.53
N LYS A 2 -21.21 -0.21 -60.30
CA LYS A 2 -20.90 0.83 -59.30
C LYS A 2 -20.13 0.18 -58.15
N LEU A 3 -18.85 0.52 -58.01
CA LEU A 3 -18.07 0.20 -56.84
C LEU A 3 -18.44 1.17 -55.70
N THR A 4 -18.90 0.64 -54.59
CA THR A 4 -19.05 1.37 -53.34
C THR A 4 -17.90 0.98 -52.41
N THR A 5 -17.01 1.93 -52.19
CA THR A 5 -15.95 1.84 -51.21
C THR A 5 -16.55 1.96 -49.80
N ARG A 6 -16.46 0.91 -49.00
CA ARG A 6 -16.75 0.97 -47.55
C ARG A 6 -15.46 1.31 -46.81
N ALA A 7 -15.48 2.46 -46.17
CA ALA A 7 -14.47 2.80 -45.18
C ALA A 7 -14.70 1.93 -43.93
N LEU A 8 -13.71 1.12 -43.56
CA LEU A 8 -13.63 0.48 -42.24
C LEU A 8 -13.10 1.50 -41.25
N LEU A 9 -13.96 2.03 -40.41
CA LEU A 9 -13.56 2.63 -39.15
C LEU A 9 -13.26 1.47 -38.18
N GLY A 10 -11.98 1.24 -37.92
CA GLY A 10 -11.54 0.35 -36.87
C GLY A 10 -11.76 1.02 -35.50
N SER A 11 -12.77 0.63 -34.80
CA SER A 11 -12.90 0.85 -33.37
C SER A 11 -11.90 -0.06 -32.66
N ILE A 12 -10.89 0.53 -32.03
CA ILE A 12 -10.03 -0.13 -31.05
C ILE A 12 -10.90 -0.31 -29.81
N PRO A 13 -11.20 -1.53 -29.37
CA PRO A 13 -11.82 -1.70 -28.07
C PRO A 13 -10.78 -1.30 -27.01
N ALA A 14 -11.10 -0.33 -26.18
CA ALA A 14 -10.44 -0.13 -24.92
C ALA A 14 -10.64 -1.42 -24.11
N LEU A 15 -9.59 -2.20 -23.95
CA LEU A 15 -9.57 -3.36 -23.09
C LEU A 15 -9.55 -2.82 -21.65
N VAL A 16 -10.71 -2.61 -21.08
CA VAL A 16 -10.87 -2.47 -19.64
C VAL A 16 -10.61 -3.86 -19.09
N LEU A 17 -9.41 -4.07 -18.55
CA LEU A 17 -9.10 -5.22 -17.71
C LEU A 17 -9.86 -5.05 -16.38
N ALA A 18 -11.16 -5.35 -16.43
CA ALA A 18 -11.88 -5.76 -15.23
C ALA A 18 -11.40 -7.20 -14.95
N VAL A 19 -10.28 -7.35 -14.28
CA VAL A 19 -9.91 -8.60 -13.64
C VAL A 19 -10.71 -8.63 -12.34
N GLY A 20 -11.98 -9.00 -12.47
CA GLY A 20 -12.76 -9.42 -11.32
C GLY A 20 -12.08 -10.66 -10.70
N CYS A 21 -12.38 -10.95 -9.44
CA CYS A 21 -12.11 -12.25 -8.84
C CYS A 21 -12.87 -13.33 -9.62
N ALA A 22 -12.44 -13.62 -10.84
CA ALA A 22 -13.08 -14.57 -11.73
C ALA A 22 -12.39 -15.92 -11.59
N ASP A 23 -13.18 -16.96 -11.54
CA ASP A 23 -12.76 -18.34 -11.69
C ASP A 23 -11.92 -18.52 -12.96
N LEU A 24 -10.63 -18.36 -12.86
CA LEU A 24 -9.68 -18.83 -13.84
C LEU A 24 -9.09 -20.14 -13.29
N ALA A 25 -9.69 -21.24 -13.67
CA ALA A 25 -9.10 -22.55 -13.45
C ALA A 25 -7.76 -22.59 -14.18
N ALA A 26 -6.68 -22.28 -13.51
CA ALA A 26 -5.33 -22.53 -13.96
C ALA A 26 -4.82 -23.76 -13.19
N ASP A 27 -4.76 -24.90 -13.89
CA ASP A 27 -3.94 -26.06 -13.47
C ASP A 27 -2.44 -25.72 -13.67
N ASP A 28 -1.98 -24.58 -13.15
CA ASP A 28 -0.56 -24.29 -13.09
C ASP A 28 -0.02 -24.80 -11.76
N GLU A 29 0.59 -25.98 -11.78
CA GLU A 29 1.40 -26.46 -10.68
C GLU A 29 2.67 -25.61 -10.62
N GLY A 30 2.54 -24.36 -10.12
CA GLY A 30 3.68 -23.48 -9.88
C GLY A 30 4.75 -24.18 -9.03
N GLU A 31 6.00 -23.86 -9.26
CA GLU A 31 7.13 -24.40 -8.48
C GLU A 31 6.91 -24.14 -6.99
N ASN A 32 7.27 -25.12 -6.15
CA ASN A 32 7.12 -25.00 -4.70
C ASN A 32 8.02 -23.88 -4.16
N PRO A 33 7.46 -22.76 -3.63
CA PRO A 33 8.25 -21.61 -3.17
C PRO A 33 9.24 -21.96 -2.05
N PHE A 34 8.95 -22.97 -1.24
CA PHE A 34 9.84 -23.42 -0.16
C PHE A 34 11.09 -24.15 -0.66
N LEU A 35 11.13 -24.54 -1.93
CA LEU A 35 12.27 -25.22 -2.55
C LEU A 35 13.03 -24.31 -3.53
N GLN A 36 12.59 -23.08 -3.73
CA GLN A 36 13.26 -22.11 -4.57
C GLN A 36 14.46 -21.48 -3.85
N ASP A 37 15.43 -21.02 -4.62
CA ASP A 37 16.49 -20.16 -4.09
C ASP A 37 15.92 -18.79 -3.70
N MET A 38 15.74 -18.57 -2.40
CA MET A 38 15.24 -17.32 -1.83
C MET A 38 16.37 -16.34 -1.49
N SER A 39 17.61 -16.59 -1.97
CA SER A 39 18.69 -15.62 -1.82
C SER A 39 18.30 -14.28 -2.47
N ASN A 40 18.78 -13.19 -1.90
CA ASN A 40 18.51 -11.84 -2.42
C ASN A 40 19.20 -11.69 -3.78
N GLY A 41 18.58 -12.19 -4.83
CA GLY A 41 19.06 -12.06 -6.18
C GLY A 41 18.25 -11.01 -6.90
N GLY A 42 18.68 -9.76 -6.88
CA GLY A 42 18.06 -8.88 -7.81
C GLY A 42 17.99 -7.42 -7.40
N LYS A 43 18.26 -6.60 -8.33
CA LYS A 43 18.31 -5.14 -8.36
C LYS A 43 16.92 -4.47 -8.28
N GLU A 44 15.90 -5.13 -7.75
CA GLU A 44 14.58 -4.54 -7.63
C GLU A 44 14.45 -3.76 -6.32
N ASP A 45 15.15 -2.65 -6.25
CA ASP A 45 14.97 -1.71 -5.16
C ASP A 45 13.91 -0.67 -5.50
N THR A 46 12.70 -0.91 -5.09
CA THR A 46 11.57 0.00 -5.29
C THR A 46 11.35 0.92 -4.11
N GLY A 47 12.32 1.26 -3.37
CA GLY A 47 12.29 2.36 -2.37
C GLY A 47 11.06 2.52 -1.46
N TYR A 48 9.93 1.94 -1.75
CA TYR A 48 8.71 2.00 -0.98
C TYR A 48 8.08 0.61 -0.85
N LEU A 49 7.25 0.50 0.15
CA LEU A 49 6.58 -0.73 0.53
C LEU A 49 5.44 -1.14 -0.40
N ASN A 50 5.07 -0.30 -1.35
CA ASN A 50 4.30 -0.66 -2.52
C ASN A 50 5.03 -0.09 -3.75
N PRO A 51 5.55 -0.92 -4.64
CA PRO A 51 6.44 -0.49 -5.73
C PRO A 51 5.77 0.36 -6.81
N ASP A 52 4.45 0.25 -6.98
CA ASP A 52 3.71 1.03 -7.98
C ASP A 52 2.99 2.22 -7.35
N GLY A 53 3.28 2.56 -6.11
CA GLY A 53 2.63 3.65 -5.42
C GLY A 53 3.51 4.35 -4.42
N SER A 54 3.11 5.57 -4.08
CA SER A 54 3.67 6.33 -2.96
C SER A 54 2.60 6.50 -1.90
N GLU A 55 2.94 6.18 -0.66
CA GLU A 55 2.05 6.45 0.46
C GLU A 55 2.02 7.95 0.77
N VAL A 56 0.83 8.46 1.01
CA VAL A 56 0.57 9.86 1.34
C VAL A 56 -0.52 9.95 2.39
N GLU A 57 -0.60 11.08 3.06
CA GLU A 57 -1.82 11.49 3.75
C GLU A 57 -2.57 12.50 2.90
N VAL A 58 -3.89 12.40 2.89
CA VAL A 58 -4.76 13.35 2.20
C VAL A 58 -5.83 13.88 3.13
N ASP A 59 -6.27 15.12 2.86
CA ASP A 59 -7.43 15.71 3.47
C ASP A 59 -8.56 15.78 2.45
N LEU A 60 -9.77 15.33 2.84
CA LEU A 60 -10.98 15.48 2.02
C LEU A 60 -11.78 16.68 2.51
N GLU A 61 -12.29 17.52 1.60
CA GLU A 61 -13.11 18.69 1.92
C GLU A 61 -14.26 18.83 0.94
N GLY A 62 -15.47 19.05 1.46
CA GLY A 62 -16.67 19.18 0.64
C GLY A 62 -17.91 19.57 1.44
N ASP A 63 -19.03 19.60 0.72
CA ASP A 63 -20.33 19.93 1.29
C ASP A 63 -21.18 18.68 1.49
N VAL A 64 -22.19 18.77 2.35
CA VAL A 64 -23.12 17.66 2.58
C VAL A 64 -24.53 18.14 2.84
N GLU A 65 -25.47 17.38 2.29
CA GLU A 65 -26.88 17.46 2.62
C GLU A 65 -27.36 16.11 3.13
N ALA A 66 -27.67 16.05 4.41
CA ALA A 66 -28.20 14.84 5.03
C ALA A 66 -29.28 15.18 6.06
N SER A 67 -30.09 14.22 6.41
CA SER A 67 -31.04 14.35 7.51
C SER A 67 -30.28 14.51 8.84
N SER A 68 -30.91 15.21 9.78
CA SER A 68 -30.26 15.57 11.06
C SER A 68 -29.74 14.37 11.87
N TRP A 69 -30.32 13.20 11.70
CA TRP A 69 -29.92 11.98 12.41
C TRP A 69 -28.78 11.22 11.74
N ARG A 70 -28.47 11.54 10.46
CA ARG A 70 -27.37 10.93 9.70
C ARG A 70 -26.24 11.91 9.33
N ILE A 71 -26.33 13.16 9.78
CA ILE A 71 -25.39 14.20 9.36
C ILE A 71 -23.94 13.86 9.74
N PHE A 72 -23.73 13.20 10.86
CA PHE A 72 -22.39 12.84 11.33
C PHE A 72 -21.80 11.62 10.61
N ASP A 73 -22.64 10.75 10.02
CA ASP A 73 -22.19 9.60 9.23
C ASP A 73 -21.84 10.02 7.79
N ALA A 74 -22.40 11.15 7.34
CA ALA A 74 -22.33 11.57 5.94
C ALA A 74 -20.91 11.84 5.41
N PRO A 75 -19.97 12.45 6.16
CA PRO A 75 -18.60 12.63 5.70
C PRO A 75 -17.91 11.31 5.34
N ALA A 76 -18.01 10.29 6.17
CA ALA A 76 -17.42 8.97 5.92
C ALA A 76 -18.03 8.32 4.67
N GLU A 77 -19.36 8.37 4.54
CA GLU A 77 -20.06 7.86 3.35
C GLU A 77 -19.60 8.58 2.07
N LEU A 78 -19.47 9.91 2.10
CA LEU A 78 -18.94 10.66 0.96
C LEU A 78 -17.51 10.28 0.63
N GLY A 79 -16.70 9.99 1.64
CA GLY A 79 -15.36 9.44 1.49
C GLY A 79 -15.35 8.13 0.70
N GLN A 80 -16.32 7.22 0.93
CA GLN A 80 -16.44 5.96 0.18
C GLN A 80 -16.76 6.20 -1.31
N TYR A 81 -17.64 7.14 -1.63
CA TYR A 81 -17.89 7.54 -3.02
C TYR A 81 -16.64 8.13 -3.68
N ALA A 82 -15.91 8.98 -2.96
CA ALA A 82 -14.67 9.58 -3.44
C ALA A 82 -13.61 8.52 -3.73
N LEU A 83 -13.43 7.59 -2.81
CA LEU A 83 -12.50 6.46 -2.92
C LEU A 83 -12.78 5.64 -4.20
N THR A 84 -14.04 5.23 -4.42
CA THR A 84 -14.41 4.48 -5.62
C THR A 84 -14.17 5.28 -6.90
N TYR A 85 -14.52 6.57 -6.90
CA TYR A 85 -14.30 7.45 -8.04
C TYR A 85 -12.82 7.55 -8.42
N LEU A 86 -11.95 7.79 -7.44
CA LEU A 86 -10.51 7.94 -7.65
C LEU A 86 -9.85 6.62 -8.04
N ARG A 87 -10.25 5.51 -7.42
CA ARG A 87 -9.77 4.16 -7.74
C ARG A 87 -10.09 3.78 -9.20
N LYS A 88 -11.33 3.98 -9.65
CA LYS A 88 -11.72 3.69 -11.04
C LYS A 88 -10.96 4.53 -12.07
N ARG A 89 -10.45 5.68 -11.68
CA ARG A 89 -9.58 6.51 -12.52
C ARG A 89 -8.11 6.11 -12.43
N GLY A 90 -7.76 5.18 -11.55
CA GLY A 90 -6.38 4.76 -11.33
C GLY A 90 -5.49 5.83 -10.71
N GLU A 91 -6.07 6.78 -9.99
CA GLU A 91 -5.35 7.91 -9.38
C GLU A 91 -4.95 7.61 -7.94
N PHE A 92 -5.91 7.10 -7.15
CA PHE A 92 -5.72 6.88 -5.72
C PHE A 92 -6.33 5.58 -5.24
N TYR A 93 -5.74 5.07 -4.15
CA TYR A 93 -6.36 4.08 -3.27
C TYR A 93 -6.34 4.65 -1.85
N LEU A 94 -7.50 4.83 -1.26
CA LEU A 94 -7.67 5.34 0.09
C LEU A 94 -7.97 4.20 1.07
N GLU A 95 -7.66 4.40 2.34
CA GLU A 95 -8.20 3.56 3.39
C GLU A 95 -9.72 3.72 3.51
N SER A 96 -10.42 2.66 3.93
CA SER A 96 -11.86 2.75 4.17
C SER A 96 -12.19 3.69 5.33
N LEU A 97 -13.24 4.48 5.16
CA LEU A 97 -13.74 5.42 6.16
C LEU A 97 -15.11 5.03 6.70
N ALA A 98 -15.81 4.08 6.05
CA ALA A 98 -17.23 3.82 6.31
C ALA A 98 -17.53 3.29 7.72
N GLU A 99 -16.60 2.57 8.33
CA GLU A 99 -16.83 1.84 9.59
C GLU A 99 -15.81 2.23 10.67
N ASP A 100 -15.03 3.26 10.43
CA ASP A 100 -13.98 3.65 11.35
C ASP A 100 -14.49 4.68 12.37
N ALA A 101 -14.63 4.27 13.64
CA ALA A 101 -14.89 5.18 14.76
C ALA A 101 -13.82 6.29 14.90
N THR A 102 -12.63 6.11 14.30
CA THR A 102 -11.59 7.15 14.27
C THR A 102 -11.86 8.20 13.21
N SER A 103 -12.65 7.92 12.17
CA SER A 103 -13.06 8.92 11.19
C SER A 103 -13.84 10.05 11.85
N ASP A 104 -14.70 9.74 12.81
CA ASP A 104 -15.41 10.73 13.63
C ASP A 104 -14.46 11.74 14.29
N ARG A 105 -13.28 11.31 14.74
CA ARG A 105 -12.30 12.19 15.40
C ARG A 105 -11.52 13.06 14.41
N ARG A 106 -11.45 12.64 13.15
CA ARG A 106 -10.75 13.35 12.07
C ARG A 106 -11.67 14.30 11.31
N VAL A 107 -12.98 14.17 11.48
CA VAL A 107 -13.97 15.04 10.86
C VAL A 107 -14.02 16.37 11.59
N GLU A 108 -13.93 17.44 10.83
CA GLU A 108 -14.14 18.80 11.30
C GLU A 108 -15.23 19.48 10.46
N TRP A 109 -16.01 20.34 11.10
CA TRP A 109 -17.13 21.06 10.49
C TRP A 109 -16.86 22.55 10.46
N GLN A 110 -17.10 23.20 9.33
CA GLN A 110 -16.99 24.64 9.25
C GLN A 110 -18.32 25.29 9.62
N VAL A 111 -18.32 26.04 10.71
CA VAL A 111 -19.51 26.78 11.21
C VAL A 111 -19.12 28.19 11.53
N GLY A 112 -19.80 29.16 10.92
CA GLY A 112 -19.50 30.58 11.12
C GLY A 112 -18.10 30.99 10.65
N GLY A 113 -17.49 30.27 9.74
CA GLY A 113 -16.13 30.50 9.23
C GLY A 113 -15.01 29.87 10.08
N GLU A 114 -15.35 29.17 11.16
CA GLU A 114 -14.41 28.48 12.03
C GLU A 114 -14.56 26.97 11.92
N TRP A 115 -13.45 26.22 11.97
CA TRP A 115 -13.45 24.76 12.03
C TRP A 115 -13.73 24.29 13.46
N LYS A 116 -14.69 23.36 13.59
CA LYS A 116 -15.12 22.72 14.83
C LYS A 116 -14.86 21.24 14.74
N THR A 117 -14.32 20.64 15.80
CA THR A 117 -14.19 19.18 15.87
C THR A 117 -15.56 18.50 15.85
N ALA A 118 -15.61 17.20 15.53
CA ALA A 118 -16.86 16.44 15.57
C ALA A 118 -17.56 16.54 16.94
N GLU A 119 -16.81 16.51 18.04
CA GLU A 119 -17.35 16.67 19.40
C GLU A 119 -18.01 18.04 19.60
N GLN A 120 -17.35 19.12 19.18
CA GLN A 120 -17.92 20.48 19.25
C GLN A 120 -19.15 20.59 18.34
N ALA A 121 -19.11 20.03 17.15
CA ALA A 121 -20.21 20.06 16.19
C ALA A 121 -21.47 19.33 16.70
N ARG A 122 -21.34 18.28 17.51
CA ARG A 122 -22.48 17.57 18.12
C ARG A 122 -23.33 18.45 19.04
N THR A 123 -22.80 19.58 19.48
CA THR A 123 -23.56 20.55 20.31
C THR A 123 -24.30 21.60 19.47
N LEU A 124 -24.13 21.62 18.16
CA LEU A 124 -24.69 22.60 17.24
C LEU A 124 -25.93 22.08 16.52
N PRO A 125 -26.82 22.98 16.03
CA PRO A 125 -27.93 22.55 15.18
C PRO A 125 -27.43 21.86 13.91
N ALA A 126 -27.96 20.68 13.60
CA ALA A 126 -27.59 19.93 12.39
C ALA A 126 -27.75 20.73 11.09
N ALA A 127 -28.65 21.72 11.08
CA ALA A 127 -28.85 22.61 9.93
C ALA A 127 -27.67 23.54 9.64
N GLU A 128 -26.76 23.73 10.60
CA GLU A 128 -25.54 24.51 10.43
C GLU A 128 -24.35 23.69 9.93
N LEU A 129 -24.47 22.34 9.97
CA LEU A 129 -23.43 21.41 9.53
C LEU A 129 -23.60 21.14 8.03
N ARG A 130 -22.88 21.90 7.20
CA ARG A 130 -22.98 21.84 5.73
C ARG A 130 -21.67 21.59 5.06
N HIS A 131 -20.60 22.13 5.59
CA HIS A 131 -19.26 22.03 5.05
C HIS A 131 -18.37 21.28 6.04
N PHE A 132 -17.64 20.28 5.55
CA PHE A 132 -16.80 19.43 6.37
C PHE A 132 -15.44 19.19 5.73
N ARG A 133 -14.50 18.73 6.55
CA ARG A 133 -13.27 18.10 6.09
C ARG A 133 -12.94 16.89 6.94
N ILE A 134 -12.25 15.90 6.34
CA ILE A 134 -11.66 14.76 7.02
C ILE A 134 -10.16 14.86 6.84
N ARG A 135 -9.39 14.78 7.92
CA ARG A 135 -7.95 15.01 7.91
C ARG A 135 -7.13 13.75 8.04
N GLY A 136 -5.95 13.75 7.39
CA GLY A 136 -4.91 12.75 7.61
C GLY A 136 -5.34 11.33 7.23
N ILE A 137 -6.01 11.18 6.07
CA ILE A 137 -6.41 9.89 5.53
C ILE A 137 -5.23 9.27 4.82
N ASN A 138 -4.85 8.05 5.18
CA ASN A 138 -3.82 7.33 4.46
C ASN A 138 -4.29 6.98 3.05
N ALA A 139 -3.42 7.17 2.08
CA ALA A 139 -3.68 6.88 0.69
C ALA A 139 -2.42 6.36 0.00
N VAL A 140 -2.61 5.66 -1.09
CA VAL A 140 -1.55 5.25 -2.01
C VAL A 140 -1.77 5.91 -3.35
N LEU A 141 -0.81 6.73 -3.78
CA LEU A 141 -0.76 7.31 -5.11
C LEU A 141 -0.14 6.31 -6.07
N LEU A 142 -0.80 6.03 -7.17
CA LEU A 142 -0.23 5.20 -8.23
C LEU A 142 0.77 5.98 -9.08
N HIS A 143 1.72 5.28 -9.69
CA HIS A 143 2.75 5.87 -10.57
C HIS A 143 2.19 6.79 -11.66
N GLY A 144 1.01 6.49 -12.21
CA GLY A 144 0.35 7.33 -13.20
C GLY A 144 -0.06 8.70 -12.67
N ALA A 145 -0.52 8.76 -11.42
CA ALA A 145 -0.96 9.97 -10.74
C ALA A 145 0.20 10.70 -10.02
N GLY A 146 1.23 9.94 -9.60
CA GLY A 146 2.31 10.46 -8.77
C GLY A 146 3.31 11.39 -9.47
N ARG A 147 3.27 11.50 -10.79
CA ARG A 147 4.14 12.42 -11.53
C ARG A 147 3.74 13.86 -11.25
N ASN A 148 4.60 14.60 -10.56
CA ASN A 148 4.41 15.98 -10.11
C ASN A 148 3.48 16.18 -8.90
N VAL A 149 3.20 15.15 -8.12
CA VAL A 149 2.47 15.29 -6.87
C VAL A 149 3.41 15.76 -5.76
N HIS A 150 2.94 16.69 -4.96
CA HIS A 150 3.65 17.24 -3.80
C HIS A 150 2.61 17.63 -2.73
N GLU A 151 3.04 17.91 -1.53
CA GLU A 151 2.17 18.48 -0.49
C GLU A 151 1.47 19.74 -1.00
N GLY A 152 0.15 19.80 -0.81
CA GLY A 152 -0.72 20.84 -1.37
C GLY A 152 -1.28 20.54 -2.77
N THR A 153 -0.89 19.44 -3.42
CA THR A 153 -1.51 19.03 -4.69
C THR A 153 -2.98 18.67 -4.46
N LEU A 154 -3.84 19.21 -5.35
CA LEU A 154 -5.28 19.02 -5.30
C LEU A 154 -5.73 18.02 -6.36
N PHE A 155 -6.54 17.07 -5.93
CA PHE A 155 -7.34 16.19 -6.77
C PHE A 155 -8.81 16.44 -6.50
N THR A 156 -9.68 15.96 -7.38
CA THR A 156 -11.11 16.16 -7.28
C THR A 156 -11.83 14.85 -7.48
N ALA A 157 -12.74 14.53 -6.55
CA ALA A 157 -13.63 13.39 -6.66
C ALA A 157 -15.07 13.86 -6.84
N LYS A 158 -15.76 13.36 -7.87
CA LYS A 158 -17.16 13.65 -8.08
C LYS A 158 -18.02 12.71 -7.24
N VAL A 159 -18.74 13.29 -6.29
CA VAL A 159 -19.56 12.54 -5.31
C VAL A 159 -20.97 13.14 -5.20
N PRO A 160 -21.97 12.37 -4.70
CA PRO A 160 -23.30 12.94 -4.46
C PRO A 160 -23.24 13.97 -3.33
N ILE A 161 -24.14 14.96 -3.33
CA ILE A 161 -24.29 15.89 -2.18
C ILE A 161 -24.94 15.18 -0.99
N ASN A 162 -25.88 14.26 -1.26
CA ASN A 162 -26.51 13.41 -0.26
C ASN A 162 -26.11 11.95 -0.50
N PRO A 163 -25.28 11.34 0.33
CA PRO A 163 -24.79 9.99 0.10
C PRO A 163 -25.84 8.88 0.33
N PHE A 164 -26.91 9.18 1.08
CA PHE A 164 -27.84 8.16 1.56
C PHE A 164 -29.02 7.85 0.63
N ASN A 165 -29.32 8.74 -0.29
CA ASN A 165 -30.49 8.60 -1.16
C ASN A 165 -30.14 8.20 -2.59
N VAL A 166 -28.87 7.94 -2.87
CA VAL A 166 -28.37 7.71 -4.24
C VAL A 166 -29.11 6.57 -4.92
N MET A 167 -29.25 5.43 -4.25
CA MET A 167 -29.94 4.27 -4.81
C MET A 167 -31.41 4.53 -5.10
N THR A 168 -32.09 5.27 -4.23
CA THR A 168 -33.51 5.63 -4.41
C THR A 168 -33.70 6.62 -5.54
N ASP A 169 -32.81 7.61 -5.63
CA ASP A 169 -32.98 8.76 -6.54
C ASP A 169 -32.42 8.47 -7.94
N ALA A 170 -31.40 7.65 -8.05
CA ALA A 170 -30.73 7.32 -9.30
C ALA A 170 -31.00 5.89 -9.81
N GLY A 171 -31.31 4.94 -8.94
CA GLY A 171 -31.38 3.53 -9.32
C GLY A 171 -30.02 3.03 -9.82
N ASP A 172 -29.95 2.48 -11.03
CA ASP A 172 -28.71 1.99 -11.67
C ASP A 172 -27.98 3.05 -12.52
N LYS A 173 -28.53 4.26 -12.62
CA LYS A 173 -28.03 5.28 -13.56
C LYS A 173 -26.67 5.87 -13.19
N CYS A 174 -26.29 5.81 -11.92
CA CYS A 174 -25.02 6.33 -11.43
C CYS A 174 -24.10 5.20 -10.94
N ALA A 175 -24.28 3.99 -11.45
CA ALA A 175 -23.52 2.82 -11.05
C ALA A 175 -23.14 1.97 -12.27
N ASP A 176 -21.93 1.43 -12.26
CA ASP A 176 -21.53 0.37 -13.18
C ASP A 176 -21.91 -0.97 -12.54
N PRO A 177 -22.81 -1.77 -13.14
CA PRO A 177 -23.02 -3.13 -12.66
C PRO A 177 -21.71 -3.91 -12.86
N ASP A 178 -21.16 -4.39 -11.78
CA ASP A 178 -20.06 -5.32 -11.82
C ASP A 178 -20.62 -6.68 -12.28
N GLY A 179 -19.93 -7.34 -13.23
CA GLY A 179 -20.30 -8.69 -13.66
C GLY A 179 -20.19 -9.72 -12.53
N HIS A 180 -19.50 -9.37 -11.45
CA HIS A 180 -19.25 -10.18 -10.27
C HIS A 180 -20.26 -9.91 -9.15
N ILE A 181 -20.65 -8.66 -8.93
CA ILE A 181 -21.59 -8.25 -7.87
C ILE A 181 -22.69 -7.39 -8.47
N GLY A 182 -23.93 -7.87 -8.38
CA GLY A 182 -25.09 -7.08 -8.79
C GLY A 182 -25.38 -5.93 -7.82
N LEU A 183 -25.97 -4.84 -8.34
CA LEU A 183 -26.34 -3.67 -7.55
C LEU A 183 -27.21 -3.99 -6.31
N SER A 184 -28.04 -5.03 -6.40
CA SER A 184 -28.91 -5.49 -5.30
C SER A 184 -28.15 -6.21 -4.17
N SER A 185 -26.91 -6.60 -4.42
CA SER A 185 -26.07 -7.39 -3.49
C SER A 185 -24.83 -6.65 -3.03
N SER A 186 -24.67 -5.39 -3.42
CA SER A 186 -23.54 -4.56 -3.08
C SER A 186 -23.96 -3.25 -2.43
N VAL A 187 -23.02 -2.60 -1.75
CA VAL A 187 -23.18 -1.21 -1.32
C VAL A 187 -23.03 -0.28 -2.53
N TYR A 188 -23.92 0.68 -2.67
CA TYR A 188 -24.00 1.50 -3.89
C TYR A 188 -22.70 2.23 -4.23
N TRP A 189 -21.99 2.76 -3.23
CA TRP A 189 -20.76 3.49 -3.44
C TRP A 189 -19.66 2.64 -4.11
N TYR A 190 -19.65 1.32 -3.92
CA TYR A 190 -18.70 0.42 -4.59
C TYR A 190 -18.85 0.41 -6.11
N LEU A 191 -20.09 0.52 -6.59
CA LEU A 191 -20.42 0.55 -8.02
C LEU A 191 -20.49 1.98 -8.58
N TRP A 192 -20.18 3.00 -7.78
CA TRP A 192 -20.33 4.41 -8.13
C TRP A 192 -19.63 4.80 -9.43
N ASN A 193 -20.39 5.35 -10.37
CA ASN A 193 -19.90 5.95 -11.60
C ASN A 193 -20.75 7.17 -11.99
N PRO A 194 -20.36 8.39 -11.59
CA PRO A 194 -21.09 9.61 -11.91
C PRO A 194 -20.91 10.09 -13.35
N GLU A 195 -20.06 9.45 -14.14
CA GLU A 195 -19.79 9.82 -15.54
C GLU A 195 -20.85 9.29 -16.51
N HIS A 196 -21.81 8.48 -16.06
CA HIS A 196 -22.93 8.06 -16.87
C HIS A 196 -23.78 9.26 -17.29
N THR A 197 -24.16 9.34 -18.58
CA THR A 197 -24.88 10.47 -19.15
C THR A 197 -26.28 10.66 -18.58
N ASP A 198 -26.88 9.62 -18.03
CA ASP A 198 -28.17 9.59 -17.37
C ASP A 198 -28.13 9.70 -15.86
N CYS A 199 -26.92 9.81 -15.29
CA CYS A 199 -26.72 10.16 -13.88
C CYS A 199 -27.01 11.64 -13.66
N THR A 200 -28.19 11.94 -13.11
CA THR A 200 -28.70 13.32 -12.97
C THR A 200 -28.93 13.77 -11.53
N ILE A 201 -28.47 12.99 -10.56
CA ILE A 201 -28.59 13.39 -9.15
C ILE A 201 -27.69 14.60 -8.84
N PRO A 202 -28.02 15.39 -7.80
CA PRO A 202 -27.15 16.46 -7.35
C PRO A 202 -25.79 15.94 -6.91
N MET A 203 -24.73 16.49 -7.49
CA MET A 203 -23.33 16.12 -7.24
C MET A 203 -22.50 17.33 -6.88
N GLN A 204 -21.35 17.06 -6.27
CA GLN A 204 -20.32 18.03 -5.99
C GLN A 204 -18.94 17.51 -6.39
N ASP A 205 -18.01 18.42 -6.50
CA ASP A 205 -16.58 18.15 -6.61
C ASP A 205 -15.96 18.20 -5.21
N LEU A 206 -15.79 17.04 -4.57
CA LEU A 206 -15.12 16.91 -3.30
C LEU A 206 -13.61 17.06 -3.52
N GLN A 207 -12.97 17.92 -2.75
CA GLN A 207 -11.55 18.19 -2.88
C GLN A 207 -10.73 17.17 -2.07
N VAL A 208 -9.64 16.68 -2.67
CA VAL A 208 -8.68 15.78 -2.05
C VAL A 208 -7.32 16.44 -2.12
N THR A 209 -6.81 16.89 -0.99
CA THR A 209 -5.54 17.61 -0.88
C THR A 209 -4.48 16.67 -0.32
N VAL A 210 -3.35 16.52 -0.98
CA VAL A 210 -2.20 15.82 -0.39
C VAL A 210 -1.65 16.66 0.76
N SER A 211 -1.85 16.20 1.98
CA SER A 211 -1.42 16.92 3.20
C SER A 211 -0.02 16.51 3.65
N ARG A 212 0.43 15.30 3.27
CA ARG A 212 1.76 14.81 3.58
C ARG A 212 2.23 13.78 2.54
N MET A 213 3.51 13.84 2.19
CA MET A 213 4.19 12.83 1.39
C MET A 213 5.08 11.98 2.31
N PHE A 214 4.94 10.66 2.24
CA PHE A 214 5.90 9.77 2.90
C PHE A 214 7.05 9.49 1.93
N LEU A 215 8.24 9.87 2.33
CA LEU A 215 9.45 9.58 1.56
C LEU A 215 9.66 8.06 1.47
N THR A 216 10.33 7.62 0.41
CA THR A 216 10.80 6.24 0.27
C THR A 216 11.52 5.82 1.54
N SER A 217 11.05 4.72 2.15
CA SER A 217 11.58 4.29 3.42
C SER A 217 13.00 3.71 3.27
N ALA A 218 13.81 3.90 4.28
CA ALA A 218 15.00 3.08 4.50
C ALA A 218 14.61 1.59 4.51
N THR A 219 15.58 0.71 4.24
CA THR A 219 15.35 -0.74 4.37
C THR A 219 14.93 -1.07 5.79
N THR A 220 13.74 -1.61 5.95
CA THR A 220 13.19 -2.08 7.22
C THR A 220 12.92 -3.58 7.17
N TYR A 221 12.80 -4.20 8.32
CA TYR A 221 12.66 -5.64 8.48
C TYR A 221 11.42 -5.93 9.33
N PRO A 222 10.81 -7.14 9.22
CA PRO A 222 9.96 -7.62 10.30
C PRO A 222 10.70 -7.58 11.64
N GLU A 223 9.99 -7.40 12.74
CA GLU A 223 10.56 -7.49 14.07
C GLU A 223 10.89 -8.96 14.43
N TYR A 224 11.92 -9.52 13.74
CA TYR A 224 12.28 -10.93 13.88
C TYR A 224 12.67 -11.32 15.30
N ASP A 225 13.30 -10.43 16.06
CA ASP A 225 13.63 -10.65 17.46
C ASP A 225 12.38 -10.86 18.32
N ARG A 226 11.27 -10.24 17.96
CA ARG A 226 9.97 -10.42 18.60
C ARG A 226 9.26 -11.68 18.11
N LEU A 227 9.34 -12.00 16.82
CA LEU A 227 8.79 -13.23 16.25
C LEU A 227 9.42 -14.50 16.82
N VAL A 228 10.71 -14.47 17.17
CA VAL A 228 11.43 -15.65 17.69
C VAL A 228 11.73 -15.56 19.20
N ALA A 229 11.11 -14.64 19.92
CA ALA A 229 11.42 -14.34 21.32
C ALA A 229 11.28 -15.55 22.26
N ASP A 230 10.32 -16.43 21.98
CA ASP A 230 10.08 -17.66 22.76
C ASP A 230 10.72 -18.91 22.11
N GLY A 231 11.50 -18.75 21.04
CA GLY A 231 12.12 -19.84 20.26
C GLY A 231 11.19 -20.49 19.25
N LYS A 232 10.05 -19.89 18.96
CA LYS A 232 9.05 -20.37 18.01
C LYS A 232 8.67 -19.30 17.01
N VAL A 233 8.08 -19.73 15.89
CA VAL A 233 7.29 -18.92 14.97
C VAL A 233 6.01 -19.68 14.68
N THR A 234 4.89 -19.11 15.06
CA THR A 234 3.58 -19.70 14.84
C THR A 234 2.84 -18.94 13.75
N ALA A 235 2.34 -19.67 12.75
CA ALA A 235 1.65 -19.10 11.62
C ALA A 235 0.35 -19.86 11.31
N VAL A 236 -0.61 -19.17 10.72
CA VAL A 236 -1.84 -19.77 10.20
C VAL A 236 -2.18 -19.21 8.83
N VAL A 237 -2.70 -20.07 7.96
CA VAL A 237 -3.34 -19.67 6.71
C VAL A 237 -4.81 -20.04 6.77
N LEU A 238 -5.67 -19.03 6.65
CA LEU A 238 -7.11 -19.16 6.64
C LEU A 238 -7.59 -19.20 5.19
N PHE A 239 -8.00 -20.37 4.70
CA PHE A 239 -8.53 -20.54 3.35
C PHE A 239 -10.03 -20.32 3.35
N GLY A 240 -10.48 -19.23 2.73
CA GLY A 240 -11.90 -18.93 2.53
C GLY A 240 -12.50 -19.79 1.41
N GLN A 241 -13.81 -19.97 1.44
CA GLN A 241 -14.55 -20.53 0.31
C GLN A 241 -14.53 -19.52 -0.85
N ILE A 242 -14.16 -19.96 -2.04
CA ILE A 242 -14.06 -19.11 -3.23
C ILE A 242 -15.29 -19.28 -4.14
N GLY A 243 -15.73 -20.51 -4.38
CA GLY A 243 -16.93 -20.79 -5.18
C GLY A 243 -18.21 -20.86 -4.35
N ASP A 244 -19.36 -20.72 -5.01
CA ASP A 244 -20.70 -20.86 -4.40
C ASP A 244 -21.16 -22.32 -4.23
N GLY A 245 -20.30 -23.28 -4.61
CA GLY A 245 -20.61 -24.70 -4.61
C GLY A 245 -20.38 -25.38 -3.25
N PRO A 246 -20.48 -26.73 -3.20
CA PRO A 246 -20.14 -27.46 -2.00
C PRO A 246 -18.64 -27.35 -1.70
N ILE A 247 -18.30 -27.35 -0.41
CA ILE A 247 -16.90 -27.37 0.03
C ILE A 247 -16.40 -28.82 -0.06
N ASP A 248 -15.80 -29.15 -1.20
CA ASP A 248 -15.18 -30.44 -1.49
C ASP A 248 -13.81 -30.25 -2.16
N GLU A 249 -13.19 -31.32 -2.61
CA GLU A 249 -11.86 -31.29 -3.25
C GLU A 249 -11.79 -30.43 -4.53
N SER A 250 -12.93 -30.11 -5.13
CA SER A 250 -13.01 -29.26 -6.33
C SER A 250 -13.13 -27.76 -6.00
N GLU A 251 -13.40 -27.43 -4.75
CA GLU A 251 -13.49 -26.05 -4.28
C GLU A 251 -12.10 -25.40 -4.27
N ALA A 252 -11.98 -24.14 -4.75
CA ALA A 252 -10.68 -23.50 -4.98
C ALA A 252 -9.88 -23.26 -3.69
N GLY A 253 -10.51 -22.84 -2.61
CA GLY A 253 -9.85 -22.67 -1.30
C GLY A 253 -9.34 -24.01 -0.73
N VAL A 254 -10.07 -25.12 -0.98
CA VAL A 254 -9.61 -26.48 -0.62
C VAL A 254 -8.39 -26.87 -1.44
N ARG A 255 -8.40 -26.58 -2.76
CA ARG A 255 -7.23 -26.84 -3.63
C ARG A 255 -6.01 -26.02 -3.18
N ASN A 256 -6.20 -24.74 -2.86
CA ASN A 256 -5.13 -23.87 -2.36
C ASN A 256 -4.52 -24.44 -1.07
N MET A 257 -5.35 -24.85 -0.12
CA MET A 257 -4.90 -25.51 1.11
C MET A 257 -4.11 -26.78 0.82
N ASN A 258 -4.61 -27.64 -0.07
CA ASN A 258 -3.93 -28.90 -0.43
C ASN A 258 -2.59 -28.65 -1.14
N ARG A 259 -2.50 -27.62 -1.99
CA ARG A 259 -1.25 -27.17 -2.61
C ARG A 259 -0.25 -26.70 -1.54
N MET A 260 -0.69 -25.83 -0.61
CA MET A 260 0.16 -25.38 0.50
C MET A 260 0.66 -26.56 1.35
N SER A 261 -0.22 -27.50 1.68
CA SER A 261 0.11 -28.74 2.39
C SER A 261 1.21 -29.55 1.67
N SER A 262 1.07 -29.71 0.36
CA SER A 262 2.05 -30.41 -0.48
C SER A 262 3.40 -29.68 -0.51
N ASN A 263 3.38 -28.35 -0.65
CA ASN A 263 4.57 -27.50 -0.63
C ASN A 263 5.33 -27.60 0.71
N LEU A 264 4.62 -27.54 1.83
CA LEU A 264 5.21 -27.68 3.17
C LEU A 264 5.83 -29.07 3.38
N THR A 265 5.12 -30.14 2.96
CA THR A 265 5.64 -31.50 3.07
C THR A 265 6.92 -31.68 2.24
N ALA A 266 6.93 -31.20 1.00
CA ALA A 266 8.11 -31.25 0.14
C ALA A 266 9.29 -30.43 0.70
N ALA A 267 9.01 -29.36 1.44
CA ALA A 267 10.00 -28.52 2.14
C ALA A 267 10.48 -29.14 3.46
N GLY A 268 10.05 -30.35 3.81
CA GLY A 268 10.48 -31.08 5.01
C GLY A 268 9.73 -30.71 6.29
N PHE A 269 8.59 -30.05 6.17
CA PHE A 269 7.68 -29.90 7.30
C PHE A 269 6.93 -31.20 7.54
N ALA A 270 6.85 -31.64 8.78
CA ALA A 270 6.09 -32.82 9.18
C ALA A 270 4.68 -32.43 9.63
N GLU A 271 3.68 -33.17 9.20
CA GLU A 271 2.31 -32.99 9.70
C GLU A 271 2.23 -33.47 11.14
N VAL A 272 1.67 -32.61 12.00
CA VAL A 272 1.47 -32.85 13.44
C VAL A 272 0.01 -33.27 13.68
N THR A 273 -0.18 -34.46 14.23
CA THR A 273 -1.52 -34.99 14.50
C THR A 273 -1.67 -35.40 15.97
N PRO A 274 -2.79 -35.03 16.61
CA PRO A 274 -3.87 -34.18 16.09
C PRO A 274 -3.48 -32.70 16.05
N ALA A 275 -3.99 -31.97 15.05
CA ALA A 275 -3.96 -30.51 15.03
C ALA A 275 -5.11 -29.94 15.88
N PRO A 276 -4.98 -28.74 16.47
CA PRO A 276 -6.07 -28.09 17.19
C PRO A 276 -7.28 -27.77 16.30
N VAL A 277 -7.01 -27.29 15.07
CA VAL A 277 -7.98 -27.01 14.01
C VAL A 277 -7.28 -27.32 12.69
N GLY A 278 -8.00 -27.81 11.70
CA GLY A 278 -7.48 -28.09 10.37
C GLY A 278 -6.25 -29.01 10.38
N ARG A 279 -5.17 -28.55 9.71
CA ARG A 279 -3.89 -29.28 9.65
C ARG A 279 -2.77 -28.40 10.22
N ARG A 280 -1.82 -29.02 10.92
CA ARG A 280 -0.60 -28.35 11.41
C ARG A 280 0.64 -28.99 10.83
N TYR A 281 1.54 -28.17 10.34
CA TYR A 281 2.85 -28.56 9.83
C TYR A 281 3.94 -27.92 10.67
N ALA A 282 4.95 -28.70 11.06
CA ALA A 282 6.04 -28.18 11.89
C ALA A 282 7.42 -28.62 11.39
N ARG A 283 8.40 -27.75 11.57
CA ARG A 283 9.81 -27.99 11.26
C ARG A 283 10.68 -27.12 12.16
N THR A 284 11.79 -27.66 12.66
CA THR A 284 12.81 -26.84 13.30
C THR A 284 13.73 -26.23 12.23
N VAL A 285 13.84 -24.91 12.21
CA VAL A 285 14.61 -24.11 11.27
C VAL A 285 15.63 -23.29 12.03
N ALA A 286 16.92 -23.53 11.83
CA ALA A 286 18.00 -22.84 12.53
C ALA A 286 17.85 -22.77 14.07
N GLY A 287 17.23 -23.77 14.67
CA GLY A 287 16.98 -23.84 16.11
C GLY A 287 15.64 -23.23 16.57
N VAL A 288 14.89 -22.61 15.66
CA VAL A 288 13.54 -22.08 15.91
C VAL A 288 12.50 -23.14 15.51
N GLU A 289 11.51 -23.40 16.36
CA GLU A 289 10.36 -24.24 16.04
C GLU A 289 9.38 -23.44 15.17
N VAL A 290 9.22 -23.80 13.91
CA VAL A 290 8.25 -23.16 13.01
C VAL A 290 7.04 -24.07 12.85
N SER A 291 5.85 -23.56 13.19
CA SER A 291 4.58 -24.25 12.97
C SER A 291 3.66 -23.41 12.07
N ILE A 292 3.03 -24.07 11.09
CA ILE A 292 2.09 -23.45 10.16
C ILE A 292 0.79 -24.25 10.18
N ASP A 293 -0.27 -23.61 10.61
CA ASP A 293 -1.62 -24.17 10.63
C ASP A 293 -2.35 -23.83 9.34
N LEU A 294 -3.07 -24.77 8.78
CA LEU A 294 -3.89 -24.59 7.59
C LEU A 294 -5.34 -24.85 7.95
N TYR A 295 -6.16 -23.80 7.94
CA TYR A 295 -7.60 -23.90 8.19
C TYR A 295 -8.32 -23.94 6.84
N SER A 296 -9.06 -25.02 6.59
CA SER A 296 -9.82 -25.21 5.36
C SER A 296 -11.06 -24.31 5.32
N PRO A 297 -11.70 -24.14 4.16
CA PRO A 297 -12.99 -23.47 4.09
C PRO A 297 -14.06 -24.09 5.01
N SER A 298 -13.97 -25.37 5.33
CA SER A 298 -14.87 -26.03 6.31
C SER A 298 -14.59 -25.64 7.75
N ASP A 299 -13.36 -25.24 8.06
CA ASP A 299 -12.97 -24.76 9.39
C ASP A 299 -13.21 -23.27 9.54
N PHE A 300 -13.16 -22.54 8.40
CA PHE A 300 -13.26 -21.09 8.33
C PHE A 300 -13.99 -20.65 7.05
N SER A 301 -15.31 -20.69 7.05
CA SER A 301 -16.13 -20.19 5.94
C SER A 301 -17.25 -19.29 6.46
N GLY A 302 -17.05 -17.99 6.30
CA GLY A 302 -18.09 -16.99 6.58
C GLY A 302 -18.33 -16.70 8.05
N LEU A 303 -19.14 -15.70 8.26
CA LEU A 303 -19.35 -14.98 9.52
C LEU A 303 -20.51 -15.48 10.35
N GLY A 304 -21.41 -16.22 9.74
CA GLY A 304 -22.69 -16.59 10.36
C GLY A 304 -22.58 -17.76 11.35
N ASP A 305 -21.47 -18.48 11.36
CA ASP A 305 -21.28 -19.67 12.18
C ASP A 305 -20.39 -19.39 13.39
N MET A 306 -20.90 -19.67 14.57
CA MET A 306 -20.17 -19.48 15.84
C MET A 306 -18.93 -20.38 15.94
N ALA A 307 -18.93 -21.56 15.33
CA ALA A 307 -17.78 -22.46 15.33
C ALA A 307 -16.65 -21.85 14.47
N HIS A 308 -16.97 -21.34 13.31
CA HIS A 308 -16.01 -20.65 12.44
C HIS A 308 -15.44 -19.40 13.11
N PHE A 309 -16.27 -18.62 13.78
CA PHE A 309 -15.77 -17.48 14.56
C PHE A 309 -14.83 -17.90 15.69
N SER A 310 -15.11 -18.99 16.39
CA SER A 310 -14.22 -19.52 17.42
C SER A 310 -12.87 -19.96 16.84
N ASN A 311 -12.85 -20.58 15.65
CA ASN A 311 -11.63 -20.94 14.95
C ASN A 311 -10.88 -19.70 14.48
N PHE A 312 -11.59 -18.70 13.98
CA PHE A 312 -11.01 -17.40 13.61
C PHE A 312 -10.39 -16.68 14.82
N GLN A 313 -11.12 -16.61 15.93
CA GLN A 313 -10.59 -16.03 17.18
C GLN A 313 -9.33 -16.76 17.66
N ARG A 314 -9.29 -18.09 17.53
CA ARG A 314 -8.11 -18.90 17.83
C ARG A 314 -6.94 -18.56 16.90
N ALA A 315 -7.21 -18.46 15.59
CA ALA A 315 -6.21 -18.09 14.61
C ALA A 315 -5.56 -16.74 14.96
N ILE A 316 -6.38 -15.72 15.25
CA ILE A 316 -5.91 -14.39 15.64
C ILE A 316 -5.16 -14.42 16.98
N GLY A 317 -5.65 -15.18 17.96
CA GLY A 317 -5.14 -15.16 19.34
C GLY A 317 -3.87 -15.98 19.59
N GLU A 318 -3.59 -16.99 18.75
CA GLU A 318 -2.53 -17.97 18.99
C GLU A 318 -1.36 -17.91 18.00
N HIS A 319 -1.46 -17.11 16.90
CA HIS A 319 -0.44 -17.08 15.87
C HIS A 319 0.18 -15.71 15.67
N GLU A 320 1.48 -15.68 15.42
CA GLU A 320 2.25 -14.47 15.16
C GLU A 320 2.16 -14.02 13.71
N ILE A 321 1.93 -14.96 12.78
CA ILE A 321 1.70 -14.64 11.38
C ILE A 321 0.33 -15.19 10.97
N VAL A 322 -0.57 -14.29 10.57
CA VAL A 322 -1.93 -14.63 10.15
C VAL A 322 -2.11 -14.28 8.69
N ALA A 323 -2.24 -15.28 7.85
CA ALA A 323 -2.55 -15.11 6.43
C ALA A 323 -4.00 -15.44 6.15
N TYR A 324 -4.66 -14.66 5.31
CA TYR A 324 -5.99 -14.93 4.78
C TYR A 324 -5.90 -15.11 3.27
N ASP A 325 -6.52 -16.17 2.76
CA ASP A 325 -6.58 -16.55 1.35
C ASP A 325 -8.05 -16.77 0.96
N GLY A 326 -8.67 -15.81 0.28
CA GLY A 326 -10.08 -15.90 -0.08
C GLY A 326 -10.67 -14.58 -0.54
N HIS A 327 -11.98 -14.59 -0.77
CA HIS A 327 -12.72 -13.38 -1.13
C HIS A 327 -12.72 -12.34 -0.02
N SER A 328 -12.60 -11.08 -0.43
CA SER A 328 -12.94 -9.96 0.44
C SER A 328 -14.45 -9.80 0.52
N MET A 329 -14.94 -9.60 1.72
CA MET A 329 -16.35 -9.29 1.94
C MET A 329 -16.52 -7.78 1.96
N LEU A 330 -16.82 -7.23 0.80
CA LEU A 330 -17.00 -5.79 0.60
C LEU A 330 -18.10 -5.24 1.53
N GLY A 331 -17.75 -4.23 2.29
CA GLY A 331 -18.65 -3.62 3.26
C GLY A 331 -18.83 -4.42 4.57
N ALA A 332 -18.06 -5.50 4.77
CA ALA A 332 -18.10 -6.33 5.98
C ALA A 332 -16.76 -6.28 6.74
N SER A 333 -16.21 -5.09 6.90
CA SER A 333 -15.02 -4.84 7.71
C SER A 333 -15.23 -5.25 9.19
N ASP A 334 -16.50 -5.32 9.65
CA ASP A 334 -16.87 -5.74 10.98
C ASP A 334 -16.39 -7.15 11.35
N PHE A 335 -16.10 -8.01 10.36
CA PHE A 335 -15.52 -9.32 10.60
C PHE A 335 -14.16 -9.23 11.29
N TRP A 336 -13.24 -8.43 10.74
CA TRP A 336 -11.93 -8.20 11.32
C TRP A 336 -11.96 -7.24 12.52
N ALA A 337 -13.07 -6.53 12.75
CA ALA A 337 -13.28 -5.71 13.92
C ALA A 337 -13.76 -6.51 15.15
N ARG A 338 -14.33 -7.71 14.96
CA ARG A 338 -14.90 -8.54 16.06
C ARG A 338 -13.90 -9.28 16.93
N PRO A 339 -12.76 -9.81 16.41
CA PRO A 339 -11.85 -10.58 17.24
C PRO A 339 -11.23 -9.75 18.36
N THR A 340 -10.88 -10.45 19.45
CA THR A 340 -9.96 -9.90 20.44
C THR A 340 -8.54 -10.15 19.96
N TYR A 341 -7.79 -9.10 19.72
CA TYR A 341 -6.42 -9.15 19.25
C TYR A 341 -5.44 -9.27 20.43
N PRO A 342 -4.39 -10.10 20.30
CA PRO A 342 -3.38 -10.24 21.34
C PRO A 342 -2.42 -9.04 21.34
N ALA A 343 -1.74 -8.83 22.47
CA ALA A 343 -0.78 -7.74 22.64
C ALA A 343 0.62 -8.04 22.05
N PHE A 344 0.92 -9.30 21.71
CA PHE A 344 2.21 -9.63 21.10
C PHE A 344 2.29 -9.17 19.63
N TYR A 345 3.49 -9.06 19.09
CA TYR A 345 3.72 -8.63 17.71
C TYR A 345 3.17 -9.65 16.71
N GLN A 346 2.48 -9.15 15.70
CA GLN A 346 1.90 -9.97 14.64
C GLN A 346 2.13 -9.37 13.26
N ILE A 347 2.25 -10.27 12.28
CA ILE A 347 2.21 -9.95 10.85
C ILE A 347 0.90 -10.48 10.28
N TYR A 348 0.12 -9.60 9.67
CA TYR A 348 -1.05 -9.98 8.89
C TYR A 348 -0.73 -9.95 7.41
N LEU A 349 -1.07 -11.02 6.71
CA LEU A 349 -0.97 -11.11 5.25
C LEU A 349 -2.38 -11.30 4.69
N TYR A 350 -2.97 -10.20 4.24
CA TYR A 350 -4.33 -10.19 3.72
C TYR A 350 -4.33 -10.39 2.21
N GLY A 351 -4.73 -11.56 1.74
CA GLY A 351 -4.75 -11.98 0.35
C GLY A 351 -6.12 -11.90 -0.31
N GLY A 352 -7.02 -11.11 0.21
CA GLY A 352 -8.28 -10.78 -0.46
C GLY A 352 -8.19 -9.47 -1.24
N CYS A 353 -9.18 -9.22 -2.12
CA CYS A 353 -9.29 -8.00 -2.91
C CYS A 353 -9.32 -6.75 -2.02
N LEU A 354 -8.65 -5.66 -2.43
CA LEU A 354 -8.74 -4.35 -1.79
C LEU A 354 -8.44 -4.37 -0.28
N GLY A 355 -7.49 -5.20 0.12
CA GLY A 355 -7.16 -5.39 1.54
C GLY A 355 -6.71 -4.10 2.23
N TYR A 356 -5.97 -3.22 1.53
CA TYR A 356 -5.56 -1.92 2.05
C TYR A 356 -6.76 -1.04 2.38
N GLU A 357 -7.75 -1.02 1.51
CA GLU A 357 -8.94 -0.19 1.63
C GLU A 357 -9.84 -0.62 2.80
N TYR A 358 -10.06 -1.95 2.96
CA TYR A 358 -11.12 -2.43 3.86
C TYR A 358 -10.62 -3.06 5.16
N TYR A 359 -9.40 -3.59 5.21
CA TYR A 359 -9.00 -4.47 6.31
C TYR A 359 -7.83 -3.98 7.15
N VAL A 360 -7.03 -3.06 6.65
CA VAL A 360 -5.94 -2.47 7.45
C VAL A 360 -6.47 -1.78 8.70
N ARG A 361 -7.52 -0.98 8.57
CA ARG A 361 -8.10 -0.23 9.69
C ARG A 361 -8.71 -1.09 10.78
N PRO A 362 -9.60 -2.05 10.51
CA PRO A 362 -10.15 -2.93 11.54
C PRO A 362 -9.07 -3.68 12.32
N ILE A 363 -8.06 -4.20 11.63
CA ILE A 363 -6.94 -4.90 12.27
C ILE A 363 -6.16 -3.92 13.15
N LEU A 364 -5.81 -2.75 12.63
CA LEU A 364 -5.09 -1.71 13.37
C LEU A 364 -5.86 -1.26 14.62
N ALA A 365 -7.17 -1.03 14.50
CA ALA A 365 -8.02 -0.67 15.63
C ALA A 365 -8.04 -1.77 16.69
N GLY A 366 -8.16 -3.04 16.26
CA GLY A 366 -8.13 -4.20 17.15
C GLY A 366 -6.78 -4.37 17.86
N LYS A 367 -5.68 -4.02 17.22
CA LYS A 367 -4.33 -4.03 17.80
C LYS A 367 -4.03 -2.82 18.68
N GLY A 368 -4.86 -1.78 18.63
CA GLY A 368 -4.66 -0.55 19.39
C GLY A 368 -3.56 0.38 18.85
N GLY A 369 -3.11 0.17 17.63
CA GLY A 369 -2.06 0.96 16.96
C GLY A 369 -0.96 0.10 16.34
N TRP A 370 0.01 0.75 15.70
CA TRP A 370 1.06 0.10 14.90
C TRP A 370 2.17 -0.58 15.71
N GLU A 371 2.26 -0.33 17.02
CA GLU A 371 3.38 -0.83 17.85
C GLU A 371 3.61 -2.35 17.75
N ASN A 372 2.53 -3.12 17.57
CA ASN A 372 2.57 -4.59 17.63
C ASN A 372 1.98 -5.24 16.37
N VAL A 373 2.02 -4.55 15.22
CA VAL A 373 1.45 -5.10 13.99
C VAL A 373 2.08 -4.53 12.74
N ASP A 374 2.34 -5.45 11.80
CA ASP A 374 2.64 -5.13 10.41
C ASP A 374 1.58 -5.80 9.54
N ILE A 375 1.10 -5.12 8.48
CA ILE A 375 0.02 -5.62 7.64
C ILE A 375 0.45 -5.57 6.17
N VAL A 376 0.45 -6.73 5.51
CA VAL A 376 0.62 -6.85 4.06
C VAL A 376 -0.74 -7.00 3.41
N SER A 377 -1.03 -6.16 2.44
CA SER A 377 -2.31 -6.17 1.73
C SER A 377 -2.16 -5.64 0.31
N SER A 378 -3.12 -5.98 -0.57
CA SER A 378 -3.21 -5.41 -1.91
C SER A 378 -4.07 -4.15 -1.92
N VAL A 379 -3.75 -3.22 -2.82
CA VAL A 379 -4.57 -2.02 -3.10
C VAL A 379 -5.57 -2.22 -4.24
N VAL A 380 -5.54 -3.38 -4.91
CA VAL A 380 -6.44 -3.73 -6.02
C VAL A 380 -7.08 -5.09 -5.78
N GLU A 381 -7.92 -5.50 -6.72
CA GLU A 381 -8.45 -6.84 -6.80
C GLU A 381 -7.31 -7.85 -7.02
N VAL A 382 -7.37 -9.00 -6.34
CA VAL A 382 -6.42 -10.10 -6.46
C VAL A 382 -7.15 -11.39 -6.80
N SER A 383 -6.48 -12.29 -7.54
CA SER A 383 -7.02 -13.62 -7.78
C SER A 383 -6.91 -14.47 -6.52
N ALA A 384 -8.03 -15.04 -6.10
CA ALA A 384 -8.08 -15.92 -4.94
C ALA A 384 -7.74 -17.40 -5.28
N ASP A 385 -7.57 -17.73 -6.56
CA ASP A 385 -7.51 -19.12 -7.01
C ASP A 385 -6.17 -19.83 -6.77
N ALA A 386 -5.10 -19.10 -6.56
CA ALA A 386 -3.76 -19.63 -6.71
C ALA A 386 -2.88 -19.61 -5.45
N ASN A 387 -3.29 -18.95 -4.35
CA ASN A 387 -2.47 -18.80 -3.13
C ASN A 387 -1.02 -18.36 -3.43
N GLU A 388 -0.86 -17.41 -4.33
CA GLU A 388 0.44 -17.04 -4.86
C GLU A 388 1.22 -16.08 -3.95
N TYR A 389 0.65 -15.63 -2.85
CA TYR A 389 1.27 -14.68 -1.92
C TYR A 389 1.67 -15.32 -0.58
N ALA A 390 0.86 -16.22 0.00
CA ALA A 390 1.16 -16.80 1.31
C ALA A 390 2.36 -17.76 1.26
N ALA A 391 2.37 -18.71 0.31
CA ALA A 391 3.44 -19.68 0.21
C ALA A 391 4.83 -19.07 -0.06
N PRO A 392 5.02 -18.14 -1.02
CA PRO A 392 6.32 -17.48 -1.20
C PRO A 392 6.71 -16.59 -0.02
N PHE A 393 5.74 -15.93 0.63
CA PHE A 393 6.00 -15.15 1.85
C PHE A 393 6.58 -16.03 2.96
N PHE A 394 5.91 -17.14 3.29
CA PHE A 394 6.40 -18.07 4.32
C PHE A 394 7.74 -18.71 3.95
N ALA A 395 7.93 -19.07 2.68
CA ALA A 395 9.21 -19.58 2.21
C ALA A 395 10.35 -18.57 2.43
N LYS A 396 10.08 -17.28 2.18
CA LYS A 396 11.08 -16.22 2.43
C LYS A 396 11.31 -15.98 3.93
N VAL A 397 10.29 -16.07 4.77
CA VAL A 397 10.44 -16.02 6.23
C VAL A 397 11.30 -17.19 6.72
N VAL A 398 11.03 -18.42 6.28
CA VAL A 398 11.84 -19.61 6.61
C VAL A 398 13.29 -19.42 6.17
N TRP A 399 13.49 -18.94 4.95
CA TRP A 399 14.83 -18.58 4.47
C TRP A 399 15.52 -17.54 5.37
N ALA A 400 14.79 -16.52 5.82
CA ALA A 400 15.36 -15.51 6.72
C ALA A 400 15.86 -16.11 8.04
N LEU A 401 15.10 -17.03 8.64
CA LEU A 401 15.52 -17.76 9.84
C LEU A 401 16.85 -18.53 9.61
N GLU A 402 17.03 -19.14 8.44
CA GLU A 402 18.25 -19.87 8.07
C GLU A 402 19.42 -18.94 7.71
N ASN A 403 19.15 -17.67 7.37
CA ASN A 403 20.15 -16.73 6.87
C ASN A 403 20.30 -15.48 7.77
N GLY A 404 20.21 -15.67 9.09
CA GLY A 404 20.47 -14.62 10.07
C GLY A 404 19.47 -13.46 10.02
N TYR A 405 18.21 -13.78 9.71
CA TYR A 405 17.09 -12.83 9.64
C TYR A 405 17.25 -11.75 8.56
N ASN A 406 18.03 -12.04 7.52
CA ASN A 406 18.36 -11.09 6.45
C ASN A 406 17.33 -11.09 5.30
N ALA A 407 16.05 -10.95 5.63
CA ALA A 407 15.01 -10.66 4.66
C ALA A 407 14.27 -9.40 5.10
N SER A 408 14.43 -8.35 4.33
CA SER A 408 13.74 -7.07 4.53
C SER A 408 12.29 -7.15 4.07
N TRP A 409 11.50 -6.12 4.41
CA TRP A 409 10.15 -5.99 3.86
C TRP A 409 10.15 -5.91 2.34
N LYS A 410 11.14 -5.26 1.73
CA LYS A 410 11.32 -5.24 0.27
C LYS A 410 11.49 -6.64 -0.31
N ASP A 411 12.30 -7.48 0.35
CA ASP A 411 12.50 -8.86 -0.09
C ASP A 411 11.24 -9.73 0.02
N LEU A 412 10.47 -9.54 1.10
CA LEU A 412 9.20 -10.23 1.30
C LEU A 412 8.15 -9.81 0.26
N LEU A 413 8.04 -8.52 -0.02
CA LEU A 413 7.14 -8.02 -1.06
C LEU A 413 7.60 -8.46 -2.46
N ALA A 414 8.90 -8.50 -2.73
CA ALA A 414 9.44 -8.94 -4.02
C ALA A 414 9.11 -10.40 -4.33
N VAL A 415 9.12 -11.31 -3.36
CA VAL A 415 8.72 -12.71 -3.61
C VAL A 415 7.23 -12.85 -3.86
N ILE A 416 6.40 -12.06 -3.17
CA ILE A 416 4.94 -12.00 -3.45
C ILE A 416 4.72 -11.52 -4.89
N ARG A 417 5.30 -10.38 -5.27
CA ARG A 417 5.16 -9.80 -6.62
C ARG A 417 5.55 -10.75 -7.72
N ARG A 418 6.68 -11.45 -7.58
CA ARG A 418 7.12 -12.43 -8.58
C ARG A 418 6.13 -13.57 -8.76
N SER A 419 5.45 -13.96 -7.69
CA SER A 419 4.47 -15.02 -7.70
C SER A 419 3.12 -14.57 -8.26
N VAL A 420 2.62 -13.42 -7.81
CA VAL A 420 1.33 -12.87 -8.24
C VAL A 420 1.40 -12.27 -9.66
N GLY A 421 2.58 -11.86 -10.10
CA GLY A 421 2.78 -11.25 -11.43
C GLY A 421 2.39 -9.78 -11.50
N ASP A 422 2.07 -9.15 -10.36
CA ASP A 422 1.83 -7.72 -10.25
C ASP A 422 2.46 -7.14 -8.97
N SER A 423 2.45 -5.83 -8.83
CA SER A 423 3.13 -5.09 -7.79
C SER A 423 2.18 -4.41 -6.80
N THR A 424 0.96 -4.90 -6.67
CA THR A 424 -0.09 -4.23 -5.90
C THR A 424 -0.04 -4.49 -4.41
N PHE A 425 0.72 -5.49 -3.96
CA PHE A 425 0.92 -5.75 -2.54
C PHE A 425 1.91 -4.75 -1.93
N GLY A 426 1.53 -4.23 -0.79
CA GLY A 426 2.35 -3.35 0.03
C GLY A 426 2.27 -3.73 1.51
N ALA A 427 3.15 -3.16 2.32
CA ALA A 427 3.18 -3.38 3.77
C ALA A 427 2.95 -2.07 4.51
N SER A 428 2.03 -2.08 5.47
CA SER A 428 1.70 -0.97 6.36
C SER A 428 2.22 -1.23 7.78
N GLY A 429 2.60 -0.17 8.50
CA GLY A 429 3.13 -0.25 9.87
C GLY A 429 4.63 -0.48 9.97
N VAL A 430 5.30 -0.75 8.88
CA VAL A 430 6.67 -1.27 8.85
C VAL A 430 7.78 -0.21 8.87
N ARG A 431 7.42 1.09 8.77
CA ARG A 431 8.41 2.18 8.70
C ARG A 431 9.20 2.37 9.98
N ASP A 432 8.53 2.15 11.11
CA ASP A 432 9.07 2.38 12.44
C ASP A 432 9.60 1.09 13.09
N ASN A 433 9.71 0.00 12.32
CA ASN A 433 10.29 -1.25 12.80
C ASN A 433 11.75 -1.05 13.19
N CYS A 434 12.10 -1.59 14.34
CA CYS A 434 13.39 -1.37 14.97
C CYS A 434 14.41 -2.45 14.68
N PHE A 435 13.97 -3.65 14.32
CA PHE A 435 14.87 -4.78 14.09
C PHE A 435 15.77 -4.56 12.87
N SER A 436 17.00 -5.01 12.98
CA SER A 436 17.94 -5.16 11.86
C SER A 436 18.85 -6.36 12.12
N PRO A 437 19.22 -7.15 11.10
CA PRO A 437 20.18 -8.25 11.25
C PRO A 437 21.53 -7.84 11.83
N THR A 438 21.89 -6.56 11.71
CA THR A 438 23.16 -6.00 12.16
C THR A 438 23.05 -5.16 13.44
N GLY A 439 21.87 -5.09 14.06
CA GLY A 439 21.62 -4.32 15.28
C GLY A 439 20.20 -3.74 15.29
N SER A 440 19.98 -2.66 16.04
CA SER A 440 18.68 -1.99 16.11
C SER A 440 18.67 -0.70 15.26
N LEU A 441 17.63 -0.51 14.46
CA LEU A 441 17.38 0.74 13.74
C LEU A 441 16.88 1.85 14.70
N CYS A 442 16.27 1.47 15.82
CA CYS A 442 15.74 2.39 16.83
C CYS A 442 16.71 2.76 17.95
N GLY A 443 17.96 2.51 17.80
CA GLY A 443 19.01 2.91 18.77
C GLY A 443 19.92 4.02 18.25
N ALA A 444 19.89 4.28 16.97
CA ALA A 444 20.34 5.55 16.42
C ALA A 444 19.27 6.57 16.81
N THR A 445 19.64 7.60 17.56
CA THR A 445 18.78 8.76 17.85
C THR A 445 17.95 9.04 16.59
N PRO A 446 16.59 9.02 16.66
CA PRO A 446 15.80 9.42 15.50
C PRO A 446 16.41 10.75 15.03
N PRO A 447 16.57 10.97 13.73
CA PRO A 447 16.90 12.31 13.28
C PRO A 447 15.93 13.25 14.00
N PRO A 448 16.40 14.29 14.70
CA PRO A 448 15.50 15.18 15.42
C PRO A 448 14.36 15.53 14.47
N PRO A 449 13.09 15.60 14.95
CA PRO A 449 11.98 16.01 14.11
C PRO A 449 12.47 17.24 13.34
N PRO A 450 12.16 17.37 12.05
CA PRO A 450 12.67 18.48 11.26
C PRO A 450 12.43 19.73 12.09
N PRO A 451 13.48 20.51 12.37
CA PRO A 451 13.35 21.63 13.27
C PRO A 451 12.18 22.47 12.72
N THR A 452 11.26 22.86 13.61
CA THR A 452 10.23 23.86 13.34
C THR A 452 10.89 25.24 13.13
N GLY A 453 12.04 25.26 12.49
CA GLY A 453 12.90 26.37 12.16
C GLY A 453 12.88 26.67 10.66
N ASP A 454 13.31 27.86 10.33
CA ASP A 454 13.42 28.35 8.95
C ASP A 454 14.14 27.36 8.06
N THR A 455 13.47 26.89 6.99
CA THR A 455 14.11 26.11 5.93
C THR A 455 14.60 27.06 4.84
N ARG A 456 15.87 26.93 4.45
CA ARG A 456 16.42 27.64 3.30
C ARG A 456 16.46 26.70 2.11
N THR A 457 15.94 27.17 0.99
CA THR A 457 15.86 26.38 -0.25
C THR A 457 16.68 27.06 -1.34
N PHE A 458 17.53 26.30 -2.01
CA PHE A 458 18.35 26.71 -3.14
C PHE A 458 18.12 25.75 -4.28
N GLU A 459 17.94 26.24 -5.50
CA GLU A 459 17.61 25.41 -6.65
C GLU A 459 18.47 25.75 -7.89
N ASN A 460 18.65 24.74 -8.73
CA ASN A 460 19.16 24.91 -10.08
C ASN A 460 18.14 24.30 -11.07
N THR A 461 17.50 25.15 -11.84
CA THR A 461 16.47 24.82 -12.83
C THR A 461 16.99 24.83 -14.27
N ASN A 462 18.31 24.90 -14.47
CA ASN A 462 18.91 24.83 -15.82
C ASN A 462 19.00 23.37 -16.24
N PRO A 463 18.26 22.94 -17.26
CA PRO A 463 18.32 21.56 -17.71
C PRO A 463 19.70 21.25 -18.34
N ALA A 464 20.19 20.03 -18.06
CA ALA A 464 21.45 19.52 -18.62
C ALA A 464 21.24 18.11 -19.16
N SER A 465 21.58 17.90 -20.45
CA SER A 465 21.52 16.58 -21.08
C SER A 465 22.58 15.66 -20.49
N ILE A 466 22.19 14.46 -20.09
CA ILE A 466 23.08 13.41 -19.57
C ILE A 466 23.65 12.67 -20.78
N PRO A 467 24.98 12.64 -20.97
CA PRO A 467 25.60 11.90 -22.06
C PRO A 467 25.46 10.39 -21.85
N ASP A 468 25.13 9.68 -22.93
CA ASP A 468 25.00 8.21 -22.97
C ASP A 468 26.40 7.56 -22.88
N ASP A 469 26.57 6.59 -22.00
CA ASP A 469 27.80 5.81 -21.76
C ASP A 469 29.07 6.69 -21.60
N ASP A 470 28.95 7.76 -20.84
CA ASP A 470 30.07 8.68 -20.61
C ASP A 470 30.40 8.77 -19.09
N ALA A 471 31.52 8.17 -18.71
CA ALA A 471 32.05 8.20 -17.36
C ALA A 471 32.37 9.62 -16.82
N ALA A 472 32.52 10.62 -17.69
CA ALA A 472 32.66 11.99 -17.26
C ALA A 472 31.35 12.57 -16.75
N GLY A 473 30.22 12.18 -17.36
CA GLY A 473 28.89 12.64 -17.05
C GLY A 473 28.71 14.15 -17.11
N ILE A 474 27.75 14.64 -16.34
CA ILE A 474 27.50 16.07 -16.16
C ILE A 474 27.71 16.51 -14.73
N THR A 475 27.99 17.81 -14.57
CA THR A 475 28.01 18.48 -13.25
C THR A 475 27.06 19.66 -13.25
N SER A 476 26.32 19.84 -12.16
CA SER A 476 25.43 20.97 -11.93
C SER A 476 25.72 21.55 -10.54
N VAL A 477 25.79 22.87 -10.44
CA VAL A 477 26.20 23.54 -9.21
C VAL A 477 25.08 24.43 -8.67
N ILE A 478 24.86 24.36 -7.36
CA ILE A 478 24.10 25.35 -6.59
C ILE A 478 25.06 26.06 -5.67
N VAL A 479 25.06 27.38 -5.68
CA VAL A 479 25.86 28.20 -4.76
C VAL A 479 25.01 28.64 -3.59
N VAL A 480 25.38 28.27 -2.39
CA VAL A 480 24.76 28.74 -1.15
C VAL A 480 25.56 29.93 -0.64
N PRO A 481 25.02 31.16 -0.72
CA PRO A 481 25.77 32.38 -0.34
C PRO A 481 25.79 32.63 1.16
N GLU A 482 24.92 31.94 1.91
CA GLU A 482 24.68 32.21 3.32
C GLU A 482 25.59 31.33 4.21
N ALA A 483 26.18 31.93 5.23
CA ALA A 483 26.94 31.20 6.24
C ALA A 483 25.98 30.51 7.23
N LEU A 484 25.42 29.38 6.81
CA LEU A 484 24.47 28.57 7.59
C LEU A 484 25.15 27.28 8.08
N THR A 485 24.66 26.74 9.17
CA THR A 485 25.00 25.39 9.62
C THR A 485 23.70 24.62 9.81
N PRO A 486 23.19 23.97 8.76
CA PRO A 486 21.90 23.30 8.79
C PRO A 486 21.93 22.06 9.68
N GLY A 487 20.87 21.85 10.45
CA GLY A 487 20.63 20.63 11.20
C GLY A 487 20.32 19.45 10.28
N THR A 488 19.65 19.72 9.15
CA THR A 488 19.29 18.73 8.14
C THR A 488 19.59 19.24 6.73
N VAL A 489 19.97 18.32 5.84
CA VAL A 489 20.17 18.57 4.41
C VAL A 489 19.33 17.58 3.63
N THR A 490 18.50 18.08 2.72
CA THR A 490 17.73 17.25 1.79
C THR A 490 17.95 17.74 0.37
N VAL A 491 18.11 16.80 -0.57
CA VAL A 491 18.26 17.09 -2.00
C VAL A 491 17.08 16.51 -2.76
N ASP A 492 16.39 17.36 -3.52
CA ASP A 492 15.34 16.92 -4.43
C ASP A 492 15.89 16.83 -5.84
N LEU A 493 15.68 15.71 -6.52
CA LEU A 493 16.10 15.48 -7.89
C LEU A 493 14.87 15.38 -8.81
N ASP A 494 15.02 15.98 -10.01
CA ASP A 494 14.12 15.79 -11.14
C ASP A 494 14.97 15.46 -12.37
N VAL A 495 15.08 14.16 -12.67
CA VAL A 495 15.83 13.62 -13.80
C VAL A 495 14.88 12.83 -14.68
N THR A 496 14.84 13.13 -15.97
CA THR A 496 14.19 12.30 -16.98
C THR A 496 15.23 11.40 -17.61
N HIS A 497 14.99 10.10 -17.63
CA HIS A 497 15.91 9.13 -18.24
C HIS A 497 15.13 7.90 -18.74
N THR A 498 15.62 7.26 -19.79
CA THR A 498 14.95 6.06 -20.34
C THR A 498 15.26 4.78 -19.58
N TYR A 499 16.35 4.75 -18.81
CA TYR A 499 16.73 3.61 -17.96
C TYR A 499 17.57 4.10 -16.76
N VAL A 500 16.94 4.33 -15.62
CA VAL A 500 17.62 4.94 -14.46
C VAL A 500 18.62 4.01 -13.75
N GLY A 501 18.56 2.71 -14.04
CA GLY A 501 19.52 1.72 -13.54
C GLY A 501 20.96 1.94 -14.01
N ASP A 502 21.17 2.75 -15.06
CA ASP A 502 22.50 3.05 -15.57
C ASP A 502 23.10 4.32 -14.94
N LEU A 503 22.26 5.03 -14.13
CA LEU A 503 22.66 6.29 -13.53
C LEU A 503 23.40 6.11 -12.21
N ARG A 504 24.48 6.87 -12.04
CA ARG A 504 25.11 7.14 -10.76
C ARG A 504 25.08 8.64 -10.49
N ILE A 505 24.47 9.04 -9.33
CA ILE A 505 24.34 10.44 -8.95
C ILE A 505 25.02 10.67 -7.61
N THR A 506 25.94 11.62 -7.57
CA THR A 506 26.67 12.00 -6.35
C THR A 506 26.53 13.49 -6.08
N LEU A 507 26.47 13.85 -4.80
CA LEU A 507 26.53 15.23 -4.34
C LEU A 507 27.82 15.47 -3.58
N SER A 508 28.50 16.56 -3.88
CA SER A 508 29.70 16.95 -3.13
C SER A 508 29.64 18.40 -2.64
N HIS A 509 30.10 18.61 -1.42
CA HIS A 509 30.26 19.92 -0.80
C HIS A 509 31.40 19.90 0.21
N ASP A 510 32.27 20.93 0.20
CA ASP A 510 33.42 21.09 1.12
C ASP A 510 34.26 19.81 1.30
N GLY A 511 34.54 19.13 0.17
CA GLY A 511 35.34 17.91 0.15
C GLY A 511 34.66 16.64 0.65
N VAL A 512 33.39 16.70 1.02
CA VAL A 512 32.56 15.54 1.38
C VAL A 512 31.69 15.16 0.19
N GLU A 513 31.67 13.88 -0.14
CA GLU A 513 30.81 13.30 -1.18
C GLU A 513 29.77 12.36 -0.58
N ALA A 514 28.53 12.45 -1.08
CA ALA A 514 27.43 11.57 -0.74
C ALA A 514 26.83 10.99 -2.04
N VAL A 515 26.60 9.69 -2.06
CA VAL A 515 25.92 9.03 -3.17
C VAL A 515 24.41 9.15 -2.95
N LEU A 516 23.70 9.74 -3.91
CA LEU A 516 22.25 9.88 -3.91
C LEU A 516 21.59 8.74 -4.69
N TRP A 517 22.21 8.30 -5.78
CA TRP A 517 21.72 7.22 -6.63
C TRP A 517 22.89 6.39 -7.12
N ASP A 518 22.81 5.07 -7.03
CA ASP A 518 23.89 4.17 -7.41
C ASP A 518 23.33 2.99 -8.21
N ASN A 519 23.08 3.19 -9.48
CA ASN A 519 22.63 2.18 -10.43
C ASN A 519 21.37 1.43 -9.96
N ALA A 520 20.47 2.13 -9.30
CA ALA A 520 19.22 1.60 -8.75
C ALA A 520 18.06 1.79 -9.74
N GLY A 521 16.90 1.14 -9.47
CA GLY A 521 15.66 1.31 -10.24
C GLY A 521 15.59 0.54 -11.56
N GLY A 522 16.66 -0.14 -11.99
CA GLY A 522 16.63 -0.98 -13.20
C GLY A 522 16.05 -0.25 -14.42
N SER A 523 15.02 -0.81 -15.04
CA SER A 523 14.34 -0.28 -16.22
C SER A 523 13.36 0.87 -15.93
N ASP A 524 13.29 1.36 -14.72
CA ASP A 524 12.44 2.50 -14.39
C ASP A 524 12.86 3.73 -15.20
N GLN A 525 11.89 4.59 -15.43
CA GLN A 525 12.10 5.86 -16.12
C GLN A 525 11.96 6.99 -15.11
N ASP A 526 12.82 7.98 -15.21
CA ASP A 526 12.82 9.20 -14.43
C ASP A 526 13.13 9.00 -12.91
N ILE A 527 13.83 9.97 -12.34
CA ILE A 527 14.04 10.08 -10.89
C ILE A 527 13.40 11.39 -10.43
N ARG A 528 12.36 11.29 -9.60
CA ARG A 528 11.73 12.43 -8.95
C ARG A 528 11.60 12.14 -7.49
N GLN A 529 12.68 12.41 -6.75
CA GLN A 529 12.81 11.93 -5.39
C GLN A 529 13.61 12.89 -4.53
N SER A 530 13.33 12.85 -3.20
CA SER A 530 14.06 13.57 -2.18
C SER A 530 15.04 12.64 -1.45
N PHE A 531 16.26 13.12 -1.25
CA PHE A 531 17.34 12.38 -0.59
C PHE A 531 17.82 13.12 0.65
N PRO A 532 17.63 12.57 1.86
CA PRO A 532 18.27 13.11 3.05
C PRO A 532 19.79 12.83 2.97
N VAL A 533 20.59 13.85 3.26
CA VAL A 533 22.06 13.77 3.15
C VAL A 533 22.69 14.03 4.50
N GLU A 534 22.71 13.04 5.36
CA GLU A 534 23.22 13.15 6.73
C GLU A 534 24.71 13.50 6.78
N ALA A 535 25.50 13.01 5.81
CA ALA A 535 26.93 13.27 5.72
C ALA A 535 27.27 14.76 5.62
N LEU A 536 26.34 15.56 5.13
CA LEU A 536 26.46 17.01 4.95
C LEU A 536 25.68 17.84 5.98
N ALA A 537 24.89 17.21 6.82
CA ALA A 537 24.21 17.88 7.94
C ALA A 537 25.23 18.35 9.00
N ARG A 538 24.89 19.43 9.70
CA ARG A 538 25.70 20.06 10.76
C ARG A 538 27.08 20.53 10.30
N ARG A 539 27.25 20.80 8.99
CA ARG A 539 28.45 21.37 8.38
C ARG A 539 28.16 22.77 7.86
N PRO A 540 29.18 23.63 7.70
CA PRO A 540 28.99 24.92 7.04
C PRO A 540 28.44 24.71 5.63
N ALA A 541 27.34 25.39 5.30
CA ALA A 541 26.67 25.22 4.01
C ALA A 541 27.10 26.23 2.94
N ALA A 542 27.81 27.29 3.32
CA ALA A 542 28.24 28.31 2.35
C ALA A 542 29.21 27.74 1.32
N GLY A 543 29.02 28.10 0.05
CA GLY A 543 29.88 27.69 -1.05
C GLY A 543 29.16 26.84 -2.10
N ASP A 544 29.95 26.15 -2.91
CA ASP A 544 29.47 25.37 -4.03
C ASP A 544 29.03 23.97 -3.59
N TRP A 545 27.82 23.62 -3.98
CA TRP A 545 27.26 22.28 -3.91
C TRP A 545 27.22 21.72 -5.32
N THR A 546 27.93 20.63 -5.55
CA THR A 546 28.10 20.07 -6.89
C THR A 546 27.39 18.72 -6.99
N LEU A 547 26.38 18.65 -7.84
CA LEU A 547 25.73 17.41 -8.25
C LEU A 547 26.42 16.88 -9.49
N LYS A 548 26.83 15.61 -9.46
CA LYS A 548 27.38 14.90 -10.62
C LYS A 548 26.43 13.76 -10.99
N VAL A 549 26.09 13.67 -12.29
CA VAL A 549 25.27 12.60 -12.85
C VAL A 549 26.07 11.90 -13.95
N VAL A 550 26.20 10.59 -13.85
CA VAL A 550 26.91 9.73 -14.81
C VAL A 550 25.93 8.68 -15.29
N ASP A 551 25.86 8.48 -16.60
CA ASP A 551 25.27 7.32 -17.24
C ASP A 551 26.38 6.34 -17.61
N GLY A 552 26.31 5.12 -17.07
CA GLY A 552 27.36 4.11 -17.18
C GLY A 552 27.11 3.03 -18.22
N ALA A 553 26.03 3.10 -19.01
CA ALA A 553 25.72 2.11 -20.04
C ALA A 553 25.11 2.74 -21.31
N ALA A 554 25.33 2.11 -22.44
CA ALA A 554 24.94 2.63 -23.75
C ALA A 554 23.46 2.36 -24.08
N ARG A 555 22.88 3.27 -24.89
CA ARG A 555 21.56 3.24 -25.56
C ARG A 555 20.42 4.00 -24.86
N ASP A 556 20.71 4.66 -23.78
CA ASP A 556 19.72 5.39 -23.04
C ASP A 556 20.01 6.89 -23.05
N THR A 557 19.00 7.70 -22.83
CA THR A 557 19.14 9.16 -22.90
C THR A 557 18.38 9.80 -21.75
N GLY A 558 18.95 10.86 -21.21
CA GLY A 558 18.35 11.56 -20.09
C GLY A 558 18.67 13.04 -20.00
N THR A 559 18.00 13.68 -19.08
CA THR A 559 18.16 15.09 -18.76
C THR A 559 17.99 15.29 -17.26
N LEU A 560 18.95 15.94 -16.63
CA LEU A 560 18.74 16.55 -15.32
C LEU A 560 17.89 17.80 -15.54
N ASN A 561 16.61 17.77 -15.16
CA ASN A 561 15.68 18.88 -15.36
C ASN A 561 15.90 19.99 -14.34
N ARG A 562 16.03 19.61 -13.08
CA ARG A 562 16.32 20.51 -11.96
C ARG A 562 16.77 19.70 -10.74
N TRP A 563 17.35 20.39 -9.79
CA TRP A 563 17.58 19.86 -8.46
C TRP A 563 17.57 20.99 -7.41
N THR A 564 17.26 20.62 -6.19
CA THR A 564 17.03 21.56 -5.10
C THR A 564 17.74 21.08 -3.84
N ILE A 565 18.30 22.00 -3.06
CA ILE A 565 18.82 21.73 -1.71
C ILE A 565 17.91 22.42 -0.71
N ARG A 566 17.43 21.67 0.25
CA ARG A 566 16.71 22.18 1.41
C ARG A 566 17.57 22.05 2.66
N LEU A 567 17.83 23.16 3.32
CA LEU A 567 18.64 23.28 4.53
C LEU A 567 17.72 23.61 5.70
N GLY A 568 17.44 22.65 6.59
CA GLY A 568 16.67 22.88 7.82
C GLY A 568 17.60 23.44 8.90
N LEU A 569 17.26 24.64 9.46
CA LEU A 569 18.07 25.39 10.42
C LEU A 569 17.67 25.08 11.86
#